data_eeb1138e82a85a85ffeb5443e017dd1a
#
_entry.id   eeb1138e82a85a85ffeb5443e017dd1a
#
_cell.length_a   1.000
_cell.length_b   1.000
_cell.length_c   1.000
_cell.angle_alpha   90.00
_cell.angle_beta   90.00
_cell.angle_gamma   90.00
#
_symmetry.space_group_name_H-M   'P 1'
#
loop_
_entity.id
_entity.type
_entity.pdbx_description
1 polymer ?
#
loop_
_entity_poly.entity_id
_entity_poly.type
_entity_poly.pdbx_seq_one_letter_code
_entity_poly.pdbx_strand_id
1 'polypeptide(L)'
;MAAPPSPSGRDTGGAPLSLIAVVGVTLALRLAVGGLTHLTEDEAYYRLWSFAPAFGYFDHPPMIAWWIWLGRHAAGDTALGVRLLPIVASAAVSFLVFDMARLAGASRDLAGRAGIWFNATLLVLAGGFLAVPDAAASFFWTLTLWCALRAKGARAWWLGAGLAAGLACLSKYSALFIAPGMLLWLAASAEGRRTLRSPGPWLALVVAAAVFSANVIWNADHGWLTFAKQFGRIAPHAFAPRFLLELVLGQALLLNPLIAAFVVRGLARRKPGDIDLAPFILVSAPFAAYLALHSLHDRVQAHWPAPLYPAAAILAASAAANWPRLARWAAPAGFAVGALLLGLLVAPASLLGRYDAALPIRGWGPFAARIGALRTSAGAAWIGEAAS
;
A
#
# COMPACT_ATOMS: atom_id res chain seq x y z
N MET A 1 50.89 2.15 17.04
CA MET A 1 49.55 1.56 17.14
C MET A 1 48.55 2.71 17.18
N ALA A 2 47.94 3.06 16.06
CA ALA A 2 46.91 4.09 16.03
C ALA A 2 45.61 3.48 16.59
N ALA A 3 44.93 4.18 17.50
CA ALA A 3 43.63 3.78 18.02
C ALA A 3 42.61 3.67 16.89
N PRO A 4 41.69 2.66 16.94
CA PRO A 4 40.64 2.55 15.94
C PRO A 4 39.74 3.80 16.00
N PRO A 5 39.26 4.31 14.86
CA PRO A 5 38.37 5.46 14.86
C PRO A 5 37.11 5.11 15.66
N SER A 6 36.73 6.00 16.58
CA SER A 6 35.51 5.93 17.34
C SER A 6 34.31 5.77 16.40
N PRO A 7 33.28 4.95 16.71
CA PRO A 7 32.08 4.88 15.89
C PRO A 7 31.44 6.27 15.86
N SER A 8 31.49 6.90 14.69
CA SER A 8 30.86 8.20 14.44
C SER A 8 29.44 8.15 14.97
N GLY A 9 29.10 9.04 15.90
CA GLY A 9 27.82 9.09 16.56
C GLY A 9 26.72 8.99 15.51
N ARG A 10 25.83 8.00 15.66
CA ARG A 10 24.65 7.87 14.80
C ARG A 10 23.87 9.16 14.98
N ASP A 11 23.75 9.92 13.89
CA ASP A 11 22.90 11.10 13.87
C ASP A 11 21.48 10.67 14.26
N THR A 12 21.09 10.96 15.51
CA THR A 12 19.80 10.58 16.10
C THR A 12 18.68 11.55 15.70
N GLY A 13 18.97 12.46 14.77
CA GLY A 13 18.02 13.47 14.32
C GLY A 13 16.73 12.86 13.74
N GLY A 14 15.59 13.46 14.09
CA GLY A 14 14.28 13.12 13.54
C GLY A 14 14.19 13.32 12.03
N ALA A 15 12.99 13.15 11.46
CA ALA A 15 12.75 13.34 10.03
C ALA A 15 13.20 14.74 9.56
N PRO A 16 13.83 14.86 8.37
CA PRO A 16 14.26 16.16 7.86
C PRO A 16 13.05 17.03 7.51
N LEU A 17 13.20 18.36 7.66
CA LEU A 17 12.14 19.33 7.38
C LEU A 17 11.57 19.18 5.96
N SER A 18 12.42 18.82 4.98
CA SER A 18 11.97 18.56 3.60
C SER A 18 10.97 17.40 3.50
N LEU A 19 11.17 16.30 4.26
CA LEU A 19 10.21 15.20 4.30
C LEU A 19 8.93 15.63 4.98
N ILE A 20 9.02 16.34 6.12
CA ILE A 20 7.85 16.85 6.84
C ILE A 20 7.02 17.77 5.94
N ALA A 21 7.67 18.69 5.22
CA ALA A 21 7.01 19.59 4.29
C ALA A 21 6.32 18.84 3.14
N VAL A 22 7.01 17.87 2.52
CA VAL A 22 6.43 17.03 1.44
C VAL A 22 5.22 16.26 1.95
N VAL A 23 5.31 15.62 3.12
CA VAL A 23 4.19 14.88 3.71
C VAL A 23 3.04 15.82 4.03
N GLY A 24 3.30 17.00 4.61
CA GLY A 24 2.27 18.01 4.89
C GLY A 24 1.55 18.49 3.63
N VAL A 25 2.29 18.83 2.57
CA VAL A 25 1.73 19.26 1.29
C VAL A 25 0.90 18.14 0.64
N THR A 26 1.45 16.93 0.56
CA THR A 26 0.73 15.80 -0.07
C THR A 26 -0.48 15.37 0.74
N LEU A 27 -0.44 15.46 2.07
CA LEU A 27 -1.59 15.24 2.95
C LEU A 27 -2.69 16.28 2.66
N ALA A 28 -2.35 17.57 2.63
CA ALA A 28 -3.31 18.63 2.33
C ALA A 28 -3.93 18.48 0.93
N LEU A 29 -3.12 18.15 -0.07
CA LEU A 29 -3.60 17.89 -1.44
C LEU A 29 -4.58 16.70 -1.48
N ARG A 30 -4.26 15.58 -0.81
CA ARG A 30 -5.13 14.41 -0.76
C ARG A 30 -6.42 14.67 0.00
N LEU A 31 -6.39 15.45 1.08
CA LEU A 31 -7.60 15.87 1.80
C LEU A 31 -8.49 16.74 0.90
N ALA A 32 -7.90 17.69 0.17
CA ALA A 32 -8.65 18.56 -0.74
C ALA A 32 -9.25 17.74 -1.90
N VAL A 33 -8.44 17.00 -2.65
CA VAL A 33 -8.90 16.20 -3.79
C VAL A 33 -9.88 15.11 -3.33
N GLY A 34 -9.58 14.43 -2.22
CA GLY A 34 -10.44 13.40 -1.63
C GLY A 34 -11.80 13.92 -1.19
N GLY A 35 -11.91 15.18 -0.78
CA GLY A 35 -13.18 15.84 -0.45
C GLY A 35 -13.93 16.39 -1.66
N LEU A 36 -13.21 16.80 -2.72
CA LEU A 36 -13.79 17.44 -3.90
C LEU A 36 -14.22 16.46 -5.01
N THR A 37 -13.72 15.22 -4.98
CA THR A 37 -14.03 14.23 -6.00
C THR A 37 -15.08 13.23 -5.53
N HIS A 38 -15.94 12.76 -6.44
CA HIS A 38 -16.89 11.69 -6.16
C HIS A 38 -16.17 10.38 -5.84
N LEU A 39 -16.87 9.48 -5.14
CA LEU A 39 -16.38 8.14 -4.87
C LEU A 39 -16.23 7.35 -6.18
N THR A 40 -15.23 6.48 -6.24
CA THR A 40 -15.17 5.43 -7.26
C THR A 40 -16.25 4.38 -7.00
N GLU A 41 -16.49 3.51 -7.97
CA GLU A 41 -17.41 2.39 -7.86
C GLU A 41 -17.03 1.49 -6.66
N ASP A 42 -15.76 1.11 -6.57
CA ASP A 42 -15.22 0.32 -5.46
C ASP A 42 -15.41 1.01 -4.09
N GLU A 43 -15.12 2.31 -3.99
CA GLU A 43 -15.31 3.05 -2.75
C GLU A 43 -16.78 3.13 -2.33
N ALA A 44 -17.67 3.30 -3.29
CA ALA A 44 -19.12 3.29 -3.03
C ALA A 44 -19.57 1.92 -2.53
N TYR A 45 -19.07 0.84 -3.10
CA TYR A 45 -19.32 -0.53 -2.68
C TYR A 45 -18.82 -0.80 -1.26
N TYR A 46 -17.56 -0.44 -0.94
CA TYR A 46 -17.01 -0.62 0.41
C TYR A 46 -17.66 0.31 1.43
N ARG A 47 -18.17 1.49 1.00
CA ARG A 47 -18.96 2.35 1.86
C ARG A 47 -20.26 1.66 2.31
N LEU A 48 -20.94 0.88 1.43
CA LEU A 48 -22.11 0.10 1.82
C LEU A 48 -21.78 -0.88 2.95
N TRP A 49 -20.65 -1.57 2.90
CA TRP A 49 -20.21 -2.47 3.97
C TRP A 49 -20.03 -1.75 5.31
N SER A 50 -19.60 -0.50 5.28
CA SER A 50 -19.37 0.27 6.51
C SER A 50 -20.65 0.63 7.28
N PHE A 51 -21.84 0.43 6.72
CA PHE A 51 -23.10 0.58 7.46
C PHE A 51 -23.41 -0.63 8.36
N ALA A 52 -22.85 -1.79 8.07
CA ALA A 52 -23.02 -3.02 8.83
C ALA A 52 -21.65 -3.68 9.06
N PRO A 53 -20.82 -3.14 10.01
CA PRO A 53 -19.50 -3.70 10.28
C PRO A 53 -19.58 -5.19 10.67
N ALA A 54 -18.80 -6.02 9.96
CA ALA A 54 -18.70 -7.45 10.18
C ALA A 54 -17.22 -7.87 10.19
N PHE A 55 -16.92 -9.15 10.44
CA PHE A 55 -15.57 -9.70 10.38
C PHE A 55 -15.17 -10.24 9.01
N GLY A 56 -16.04 -10.10 8.00
CA GLY A 56 -15.81 -10.46 6.62
C GLY A 56 -16.93 -9.99 5.70
N TYR A 57 -16.64 -9.95 4.41
CA TYR A 57 -17.60 -9.61 3.35
C TYR A 57 -17.35 -10.52 2.14
N PHE A 58 -18.23 -10.49 1.15
CA PHE A 58 -18.16 -11.38 0.00
C PHE A 58 -16.81 -11.33 -0.74
N ASP A 59 -16.30 -10.12 -1.02
CA ASP A 59 -15.09 -9.95 -1.82
C ASP A 59 -13.80 -9.85 -1.01
N HIS A 60 -13.84 -9.29 0.21
CA HIS A 60 -12.65 -8.97 0.98
C HIS A 60 -12.81 -9.14 2.50
N PRO A 61 -11.68 -9.27 3.23
CA PRO A 61 -11.66 -9.12 4.67
C PRO A 61 -12.14 -7.73 5.14
N PRO A 62 -12.41 -7.53 6.44
CA PRO A 62 -13.24 -6.43 6.94
C PRO A 62 -12.58 -5.06 7.02
N MET A 63 -11.25 -4.95 6.98
CA MET A 63 -10.51 -3.75 7.40
C MET A 63 -10.92 -2.48 6.67
N ILE A 64 -11.17 -2.57 5.35
CA ILE A 64 -11.57 -1.39 4.59
C ILE A 64 -12.94 -0.86 5.05
N ALA A 65 -13.88 -1.73 5.35
CA ALA A 65 -15.19 -1.35 5.87
C ALA A 65 -15.07 -0.70 7.25
N TRP A 66 -14.21 -1.24 8.14
CA TRP A 66 -13.94 -0.66 9.45
C TRP A 66 -13.27 0.72 9.35
N TRP A 67 -12.32 0.89 8.43
CA TRP A 67 -11.68 2.18 8.18
C TRP A 67 -12.69 3.22 7.68
N ILE A 68 -13.53 2.85 6.73
CA ILE A 68 -14.60 3.73 6.23
C ILE A 68 -15.60 4.04 7.34
N TRP A 69 -15.98 3.03 8.16
CA TRP A 69 -16.86 3.24 9.31
C TRP A 69 -16.29 4.30 10.28
N LEU A 70 -15.03 4.15 10.68
CA LEU A 70 -14.34 5.11 11.55
C LEU A 70 -14.27 6.50 10.90
N GLY A 71 -13.89 6.59 9.65
CA GLY A 71 -13.74 7.86 8.95
C GLY A 71 -15.08 8.59 8.77
N ARG A 72 -16.16 7.86 8.48
CA ARG A 72 -17.52 8.42 8.42
C ARG A 72 -18.01 8.95 9.78
N HIS A 73 -17.66 8.30 10.88
CA HIS A 73 -17.98 8.81 12.22
C HIS A 73 -17.17 10.06 12.59
N ALA A 74 -15.92 10.14 12.10
CA ALA A 74 -15.03 11.26 12.39
C ALA A 74 -15.28 12.51 11.52
N ALA A 75 -15.62 12.33 10.23
CA ALA A 75 -15.74 13.41 9.24
C ALA A 75 -17.08 13.40 8.45
N GLY A 76 -18.07 12.71 8.96
CA GLY A 76 -19.40 12.59 8.34
C GLY A 76 -19.44 11.59 7.19
N ASP A 77 -20.65 11.28 6.72
CA ASP A 77 -20.88 10.39 5.58
C ASP A 77 -20.68 11.14 4.25
N THR A 78 -19.44 11.51 4.02
CA THR A 78 -18.95 12.27 2.87
C THR A 78 -17.84 11.53 2.15
N ALA A 79 -17.47 11.97 0.94
CA ALA A 79 -16.32 11.41 0.24
C ALA A 79 -15.02 11.51 1.08
N LEU A 80 -14.86 12.63 1.81
CA LEU A 80 -13.72 12.80 2.71
C LEU A 80 -13.77 11.82 3.89
N GLY A 81 -14.95 11.61 4.50
CA GLY A 81 -15.10 10.64 5.59
C GLY A 81 -14.75 9.21 5.16
N VAL A 82 -15.15 8.80 3.95
CA VAL A 82 -14.79 7.50 3.37
C VAL A 82 -13.26 7.36 3.21
N ARG A 83 -12.56 8.42 2.83
CA ARG A 83 -11.14 8.45 2.46
C ARG A 83 -10.19 8.86 3.59
N LEU A 84 -10.70 9.28 4.74
CA LEU A 84 -9.89 9.89 5.81
C LEU A 84 -8.76 8.97 6.27
N LEU A 85 -9.05 7.71 6.60
CA LEU A 85 -8.04 6.79 7.12
C LEU A 85 -7.00 6.40 6.07
N PRO A 86 -7.33 6.05 4.82
CA PRO A 86 -6.36 5.89 3.74
C PRO A 86 -5.40 7.08 3.58
N ILE A 87 -5.91 8.31 3.62
CA ILE A 87 -5.11 9.53 3.50
C ILE A 87 -4.11 9.64 4.65
N VAL A 88 -4.58 9.49 5.89
CA VAL A 88 -3.74 9.55 7.10
C VAL A 88 -2.71 8.41 7.11
N ALA A 89 -3.11 7.20 6.75
CA ALA A 89 -2.22 6.04 6.66
C ALA A 89 -1.12 6.26 5.62
N SER A 90 -1.43 6.82 4.45
CA SER A 90 -0.44 7.14 3.42
C SER A 90 0.61 8.14 3.92
N ALA A 91 0.19 9.15 4.71
CA ALA A 91 1.12 10.07 5.36
C ALA A 91 1.99 9.36 6.41
N ALA A 92 1.39 8.50 7.25
CA ALA A 92 2.12 7.74 8.27
C ALA A 92 3.15 6.78 7.66
N VAL A 93 2.82 6.10 6.55
CA VAL A 93 3.77 5.23 5.83
C VAL A 93 5.02 5.98 5.41
N SER A 94 4.94 7.26 5.06
CA SER A 94 6.11 8.08 4.70
C SER A 94 7.14 8.16 5.81
N PHE A 95 6.68 8.29 7.07
CA PHE A 95 7.56 8.30 8.24
C PHE A 95 8.03 6.89 8.61
N LEU A 96 7.20 5.87 8.40
CA LEU A 96 7.64 4.47 8.54
C LEU A 96 8.75 4.13 7.54
N VAL A 97 8.66 4.57 6.29
CA VAL A 97 9.72 4.41 5.27
C VAL A 97 11.01 5.07 5.71
N PHE A 98 10.93 6.31 6.22
CA PHE A 98 12.10 7.01 6.78
C PHE A 98 12.74 6.21 7.90
N ASP A 99 11.97 5.80 8.91
CA ASP A 99 12.50 5.13 10.08
C ASP A 99 13.01 3.71 9.75
N MET A 100 12.32 2.96 8.89
CA MET A 100 12.80 1.66 8.39
C MET A 100 14.15 1.78 7.69
N ALA A 101 14.35 2.80 6.85
CA ALA A 101 15.63 3.05 6.21
C ALA A 101 16.72 3.37 7.27
N ARG A 102 16.40 4.18 8.29
CA ARG A 102 17.29 4.46 9.42
C ARG A 102 17.66 3.21 10.20
N LEU A 103 16.68 2.38 10.54
CA LEU A 103 16.87 1.09 11.23
C LEU A 103 17.75 0.12 10.43
N ALA A 104 17.69 0.21 9.10
CA ALA A 104 18.55 -0.56 8.19
C ALA A 104 19.97 0.01 8.00
N GLY A 105 20.31 1.13 8.66
CA GLY A 105 21.64 1.73 8.62
C GLY A 105 21.78 2.93 7.66
N ALA A 106 20.70 3.39 7.01
CA ALA A 106 20.76 4.53 6.11
C ALA A 106 21.15 5.83 6.83
N SER A 107 21.86 6.73 6.14
CA SER A 107 22.01 8.10 6.58
C SER A 107 20.66 8.82 6.64
N ARG A 108 20.58 9.92 7.40
CA ARG A 108 19.36 10.75 7.50
C ARG A 108 18.89 11.25 6.13
N ASP A 109 19.81 11.66 5.27
CA ASP A 109 19.53 12.17 3.93
C ASP A 109 18.98 11.08 3.00
N LEU A 110 19.56 9.87 3.05
CA LEU A 110 19.06 8.74 2.27
C LEU A 110 17.67 8.35 2.75
N ALA A 111 17.46 8.26 4.05
CA ALA A 111 16.15 7.92 4.63
C ALA A 111 15.09 8.99 4.31
N GLY A 112 15.44 10.27 4.39
CA GLY A 112 14.60 11.39 3.98
C GLY A 112 14.22 11.30 2.51
N ARG A 113 15.20 11.00 1.64
CA ARG A 113 14.97 10.78 0.21
C ARG A 113 14.02 9.60 -0.04
N ALA A 114 14.16 8.49 0.68
CA ALA A 114 13.25 7.36 0.54
C ALA A 114 11.81 7.74 0.84
N GLY A 115 11.55 8.48 1.91
CA GLY A 115 10.21 8.97 2.25
C GLY A 115 9.66 9.97 1.21
N ILE A 116 10.50 10.87 0.68
CA ILE A 116 10.12 11.81 -0.38
C ILE A 116 9.81 11.04 -1.69
N TRP A 117 10.66 10.09 -2.07
CA TRP A 117 10.45 9.31 -3.29
C TRP A 117 9.23 8.40 -3.20
N PHE A 118 8.92 7.87 -2.03
CA PHE A 118 7.66 7.16 -1.79
C PHE A 118 6.45 8.04 -2.17
N ASN A 119 6.42 9.30 -1.72
CA ASN A 119 5.36 10.25 -2.08
C ASN A 119 5.40 10.71 -3.53
N ALA A 120 6.55 10.63 -4.21
CA ALA A 120 6.71 10.99 -5.61
C ALA A 120 6.40 9.83 -6.59
N THR A 121 6.04 8.64 -6.09
CA THR A 121 5.46 7.59 -6.91
C THR A 121 4.03 7.96 -7.30
N LEU A 122 3.64 7.71 -8.55
CA LEU A 122 2.32 8.13 -9.05
C LEU A 122 1.19 7.37 -8.35
N LEU A 123 1.40 6.07 -8.05
CA LEU A 123 0.42 5.29 -7.30
C LEU A 123 0.10 5.92 -5.94
N VAL A 124 1.14 6.35 -5.20
CA VAL A 124 0.96 6.93 -3.87
C VAL A 124 0.45 8.36 -3.96
N LEU A 125 0.98 9.17 -4.87
CA LEU A 125 0.60 10.59 -4.99
C LEU A 125 -0.86 10.75 -5.45
N ALA A 126 -1.23 10.05 -6.52
CA ALA A 126 -2.55 10.17 -7.14
C ALA A 126 -3.57 9.11 -6.65
N GLY A 127 -3.12 7.99 -6.07
CA GLY A 127 -3.99 6.93 -5.56
C GLY A 127 -4.03 6.81 -4.04
N GLY A 128 -3.11 7.48 -3.32
CA GLY A 128 -2.96 7.34 -1.86
C GLY A 128 -4.11 7.94 -1.02
N PHE A 129 -5.17 8.41 -1.63
CA PHE A 129 -6.42 8.81 -0.97
C PHE A 129 -7.56 7.82 -1.16
N LEU A 130 -7.44 6.85 -2.08
CA LEU A 130 -8.53 5.93 -2.39
C LEU A 130 -8.78 4.94 -1.25
N ALA A 131 -10.06 4.77 -0.91
CA ALA A 131 -10.50 3.84 0.12
C ALA A 131 -10.69 2.43 -0.46
N VAL A 132 -9.58 1.74 -0.69
CA VAL A 132 -9.53 0.36 -1.19
C VAL A 132 -8.78 -0.55 -0.20
N PRO A 133 -9.01 -1.87 -0.22
CA PRO A 133 -8.34 -2.82 0.69
C PRO A 133 -6.81 -2.72 0.67
N ASP A 134 -6.24 -2.38 -0.49
CA ASP A 134 -4.80 -2.22 -0.68
C ASP A 134 -4.19 -1.08 0.15
N ALA A 135 -4.95 -0.02 0.43
CA ALA A 135 -4.49 1.08 1.27
C ALA A 135 -4.20 0.60 2.70
N ALA A 136 -5.14 -0.13 3.30
CA ALA A 136 -4.98 -0.71 4.63
C ALA A 136 -3.92 -1.82 4.64
N ALA A 137 -3.89 -2.69 3.62
CA ALA A 137 -2.90 -3.75 3.48
C ALA A 137 -1.48 -3.17 3.38
N SER A 138 -1.25 -2.12 2.59
CA SER A 138 0.05 -1.44 2.47
C SER A 138 0.51 -0.84 3.80
N PHE A 139 -0.39 -0.20 4.54
CA PHE A 139 -0.08 0.38 5.84
C PHE A 139 0.34 -0.70 6.83
N PHE A 140 -0.48 -1.75 7.02
CA PHE A 140 -0.19 -2.79 7.99
C PHE A 140 0.97 -3.70 7.58
N TRP A 141 1.18 -3.94 6.28
CA TRP A 141 2.39 -4.59 5.77
C TRP A 141 3.65 -3.83 6.18
N THR A 142 3.65 -2.52 5.91
CA THR A 142 4.78 -1.64 6.26
C THR A 142 5.01 -1.61 7.77
N LEU A 143 3.93 -1.52 8.56
CA LEU A 143 3.99 -1.52 10.02
C LEU A 143 4.53 -2.85 10.55
N THR A 144 4.17 -3.98 9.94
CA THR A 144 4.71 -5.30 10.30
C THR A 144 6.22 -5.33 10.14
N LEU A 145 6.73 -4.91 8.98
CA LEU A 145 8.17 -4.88 8.70
C LEU A 145 8.90 -3.90 9.62
N TRP A 146 8.31 -2.74 9.87
CA TRP A 146 8.86 -1.76 10.79
C TRP A 146 8.96 -2.31 12.22
N CYS A 147 7.92 -2.94 12.75
CA CYS A 147 7.95 -3.59 14.05
C CYS A 147 9.01 -4.70 14.12
N ALA A 148 9.13 -5.52 13.07
CA ALA A 148 10.13 -6.57 13.00
C ALA A 148 11.57 -6.03 12.98
N LEU A 149 11.82 -4.92 12.30
CA LEU A 149 13.12 -4.23 12.36
C LEU A 149 13.41 -3.67 13.75
N ARG A 150 12.43 -3.11 14.43
CA ARG A 150 12.51 -2.65 15.82
C ARG A 150 12.77 -3.79 16.81
N ALA A 151 12.29 -4.99 16.51
CA ALA A 151 12.47 -6.17 17.36
C ALA A 151 13.95 -6.61 17.49
N LYS A 152 14.86 -6.15 16.59
CA LYS A 152 16.31 -6.30 16.77
C LYS A 152 16.81 -5.58 18.03
N GLY A 153 16.21 -4.46 18.43
CA GLY A 153 16.56 -3.70 19.64
C GLY A 153 15.78 -4.10 20.89
N ALA A 154 14.48 -4.44 20.73
CA ALA A 154 13.62 -4.78 21.86
C ALA A 154 12.60 -5.86 21.44
N ARG A 155 12.72 -7.05 22.02
CA ARG A 155 11.94 -8.25 21.65
C ARG A 155 10.42 -8.06 21.72
N ALA A 156 9.92 -7.16 22.56
CA ALA A 156 8.49 -6.85 22.65
C ALA A 156 7.86 -6.39 21.33
N TRP A 157 8.66 -5.85 20.41
CA TRP A 157 8.17 -5.43 19.08
C TRP A 157 7.70 -6.60 18.22
N TRP A 158 8.04 -7.86 18.54
CA TRP A 158 7.45 -9.02 17.87
C TRP A 158 5.94 -9.13 18.11
N LEU A 159 5.43 -8.69 19.25
CA LEU A 159 3.97 -8.60 19.49
C LEU A 159 3.33 -7.56 18.55
N GLY A 160 3.97 -6.41 18.40
CA GLY A 160 3.53 -5.38 17.45
C GLY A 160 3.58 -5.87 16.00
N ALA A 161 4.63 -6.62 15.63
CA ALA A 161 4.72 -7.23 14.30
C ALA A 161 3.59 -8.25 14.05
N GLY A 162 3.28 -9.09 15.04
CA GLY A 162 2.17 -10.04 14.97
C GLY A 162 0.81 -9.36 14.84
N LEU A 163 0.55 -8.34 15.66
CA LEU A 163 -0.68 -7.56 15.57
C LEU A 163 -0.84 -6.90 14.21
N ALA A 164 0.21 -6.22 13.72
CA ALA A 164 0.19 -5.57 12.42
C ALA A 164 0.00 -6.58 11.27
N ALA A 165 0.66 -7.76 11.32
CA ALA A 165 0.50 -8.81 10.32
C ALA A 165 -0.93 -9.38 10.30
N GLY A 166 -1.55 -9.61 11.46
CA GLY A 166 -2.94 -10.03 11.56
C GLY A 166 -3.91 -8.99 10.99
N LEU A 167 -3.69 -7.70 11.30
CA LEU A 167 -4.48 -6.60 10.73
C LEU A 167 -4.24 -6.45 9.21
N ALA A 168 -3.04 -6.75 8.71
CA ALA A 168 -2.77 -6.81 7.28
C ALA A 168 -3.57 -7.95 6.61
N CYS A 169 -3.66 -9.13 7.23
CA CYS A 169 -4.50 -10.23 6.74
C CYS A 169 -5.99 -9.89 6.78
N LEU A 170 -6.45 -9.14 7.79
CA LEU A 170 -7.81 -8.59 7.86
C LEU A 170 -8.05 -7.48 6.82
N SER A 171 -6.99 -6.96 6.17
CA SER A 171 -7.09 -5.98 5.10
C SER A 171 -7.18 -6.65 3.73
N LYS A 172 -6.30 -7.61 3.46
CA LYS A 172 -6.24 -8.34 2.18
C LYS A 172 -5.46 -9.65 2.34
N TYR A 173 -5.94 -10.74 1.73
CA TYR A 173 -5.29 -12.06 1.86
C TYR A 173 -3.89 -12.12 1.24
N SER A 174 -3.53 -11.18 0.36
CA SER A 174 -2.14 -11.05 -0.10
C SER A 174 -1.15 -10.79 1.03
N ALA A 175 -1.59 -10.31 2.19
CA ALA A 175 -0.74 -10.15 3.37
C ALA A 175 -0.24 -11.48 3.96
N LEU A 176 -0.84 -12.62 3.61
CA LEU A 176 -0.33 -13.95 3.97
C LEU A 176 1.10 -14.18 3.43
N PHE A 177 1.50 -13.49 2.36
CA PHE A 177 2.88 -13.53 1.85
C PHE A 177 3.91 -12.89 2.78
N ILE A 178 3.49 -12.14 3.81
CA ILE A 178 4.40 -11.60 4.84
C ILE A 178 5.12 -12.75 5.56
N ALA A 179 4.42 -13.81 5.93
CA ALA A 179 5.00 -14.92 6.70
C ALA A 179 6.16 -15.62 5.96
N PRO A 180 6.01 -16.12 4.72
CA PRO A 180 7.14 -16.68 3.98
C PRO A 180 8.23 -15.65 3.70
N GLY A 181 7.91 -14.37 3.47
CA GLY A 181 8.90 -13.33 3.29
C GLY A 181 9.73 -13.07 4.55
N MET A 182 9.08 -13.02 5.71
CA MET A 182 9.77 -12.91 7.01
C MET A 182 10.68 -14.11 7.28
N LEU A 183 10.21 -15.33 6.96
CA LEU A 183 11.01 -16.54 7.08
C LEU A 183 12.26 -16.48 6.19
N LEU A 184 12.11 -16.09 4.92
CA LEU A 184 13.24 -15.91 3.99
C LEU A 184 14.25 -14.91 4.53
N TRP A 185 13.79 -13.73 4.99
CA TRP A 185 14.67 -12.72 5.56
C TRP A 185 15.43 -13.24 6.78
N LEU A 186 14.74 -13.82 7.74
CA LEU A 186 15.37 -14.32 8.97
C LEU A 186 16.29 -15.53 8.68
N ALA A 187 15.94 -16.40 7.74
CA ALA A 187 16.79 -17.53 7.38
C ALA A 187 18.08 -17.13 6.63
N ALA A 188 18.08 -15.97 5.98
CA ALA A 188 19.19 -15.53 5.12
C ALA A 188 20.49 -15.20 5.88
N SER A 189 20.44 -14.90 7.18
CA SER A 189 21.61 -14.52 7.99
C SER A 189 21.76 -15.38 9.22
N ALA A 190 22.99 -15.46 9.77
CA ALA A 190 23.26 -16.19 11.02
C ALA A 190 22.51 -15.57 12.20
N GLU A 191 22.41 -14.25 12.27
CA GLU A 191 21.64 -13.52 13.29
C GLU A 191 20.15 -13.82 13.18
N GLY A 192 19.60 -13.74 11.96
CA GLY A 192 18.19 -14.07 11.71
C GLY A 192 17.85 -15.52 12.07
N ARG A 193 18.72 -16.49 11.74
CA ARG A 193 18.53 -17.89 12.17
C ARG A 193 18.56 -18.08 13.69
N ARG A 194 19.36 -17.28 14.40
CA ARG A 194 19.30 -17.25 15.89
C ARG A 194 17.97 -16.68 16.37
N THR A 195 17.47 -15.63 15.71
CA THR A 195 16.17 -15.04 16.00
C THR A 195 15.02 -16.03 15.77
N LEU A 196 15.06 -16.85 14.70
CA LEU A 196 14.09 -17.93 14.46
C LEU A 196 14.08 -19.01 15.55
N ARG A 197 15.20 -19.21 16.27
CA ARG A 197 15.26 -20.13 17.40
C ARG A 197 14.73 -19.52 18.70
N SER A 198 14.44 -18.22 18.72
CA SER A 198 13.82 -17.53 19.86
C SER A 198 12.29 -17.53 19.73
N PRO A 199 11.54 -17.35 20.83
CA PRO A 199 10.09 -17.35 20.80
C PRO A 199 9.46 -16.15 20.05
N GLY A 200 10.21 -15.05 19.83
CA GLY A 200 9.69 -13.80 19.31
C GLY A 200 8.92 -13.92 17.98
N PRO A 201 9.54 -14.44 16.89
CA PRO A 201 8.85 -14.57 15.59
C PRO A 201 7.63 -15.51 15.65
N TRP A 202 7.72 -16.58 16.46
CA TRP A 202 6.63 -17.54 16.63
C TRP A 202 5.47 -16.95 17.41
N LEU A 203 5.77 -16.15 18.44
CA LEU A 203 4.75 -15.40 19.17
C LEU A 203 4.07 -14.36 18.25
N ALA A 204 4.82 -13.69 17.38
CA ALA A 204 4.25 -12.82 16.35
C ALA A 204 3.29 -13.60 15.42
N LEU A 205 3.67 -14.80 14.99
CA LEU A 205 2.82 -15.66 14.16
C LEU A 205 1.52 -16.04 14.88
N VAL A 206 1.63 -16.44 16.17
CA VAL A 206 0.45 -16.78 16.99
C VAL A 206 -0.48 -15.58 17.15
N VAL A 207 0.07 -14.39 17.45
CA VAL A 207 -0.74 -13.15 17.55
C VAL A 207 -1.40 -12.82 16.22
N ALA A 208 -0.67 -12.92 15.09
CA ALA A 208 -1.24 -12.69 13.77
C ALA A 208 -2.38 -13.66 13.45
N ALA A 209 -2.19 -14.94 13.74
CA ALA A 209 -3.21 -15.98 13.57
C ALA A 209 -4.43 -15.72 14.46
N ALA A 210 -4.23 -15.32 15.71
CA ALA A 210 -5.32 -14.99 16.63
C ALA A 210 -6.14 -13.79 16.14
N VAL A 211 -5.48 -12.73 15.62
CA VAL A 211 -6.19 -11.59 15.06
C VAL A 211 -6.94 -11.97 13.77
N PHE A 212 -6.32 -12.75 12.90
CA PHE A 212 -6.92 -13.17 11.64
C PHE A 212 -8.04 -14.19 11.83
N SER A 213 -8.04 -14.95 12.94
CA SER A 213 -9.06 -15.98 13.20
C SER A 213 -10.49 -15.43 13.20
N ALA A 214 -10.70 -14.17 13.55
CA ALA A 214 -12.02 -13.52 13.48
C ALA A 214 -12.62 -13.58 12.06
N ASN A 215 -11.80 -13.38 11.03
CA ASN A 215 -12.25 -13.51 9.64
C ASN A 215 -12.40 -14.96 9.20
N VAL A 216 -11.55 -15.86 9.71
CA VAL A 216 -11.66 -17.31 9.43
C VAL A 216 -12.98 -17.85 9.98
N ILE A 217 -13.32 -17.52 11.25
CA ILE A 217 -14.57 -17.91 11.89
C ILE A 217 -15.76 -17.34 11.10
N TRP A 218 -15.73 -16.06 10.77
CA TRP A 218 -16.78 -15.45 9.96
C TRP A 218 -16.98 -16.20 8.63
N ASN A 219 -15.89 -16.56 7.93
CA ASN A 219 -15.99 -17.33 6.68
C ASN A 219 -16.58 -18.73 6.89
N ALA A 220 -16.22 -19.42 7.97
CA ALA A 220 -16.78 -20.72 8.31
C ALA A 220 -18.30 -20.65 8.52
N ASP A 221 -18.79 -19.62 9.22
CA ASP A 221 -20.21 -19.37 9.46
C ASP A 221 -20.99 -18.94 8.20
N HIS A 222 -20.26 -18.43 7.17
CA HIS A 222 -20.83 -17.92 5.92
C HIS A 222 -20.46 -18.77 4.69
N GLY A 223 -20.24 -20.08 4.86
CA GLY A 223 -19.98 -21.00 3.74
C GLY A 223 -18.70 -20.72 2.96
N TRP A 224 -17.68 -20.15 3.60
CA TRP A 224 -16.37 -19.86 3.00
C TRP A 224 -16.41 -18.89 1.81
N LEU A 225 -17.42 -18.03 1.74
CA LEU A 225 -17.71 -17.16 0.60
C LEU A 225 -16.50 -16.34 0.13
N THR A 226 -15.83 -15.61 1.04
CA THR A 226 -14.69 -14.77 0.67
C THR A 226 -13.50 -15.60 0.21
N PHE A 227 -13.24 -16.73 0.89
CA PHE A 227 -12.14 -17.62 0.50
C PHE A 227 -12.40 -18.26 -0.85
N ALA A 228 -13.63 -18.77 -1.11
CA ALA A 228 -14.00 -19.30 -2.41
C ALA A 228 -13.82 -18.25 -3.52
N LYS A 229 -14.28 -17.02 -3.30
CA LYS A 229 -14.11 -15.91 -4.26
C LYS A 229 -12.65 -15.58 -4.52
N GLN A 230 -11.83 -15.42 -3.47
CA GLN A 230 -10.45 -14.95 -3.60
C GLN A 230 -9.49 -16.06 -4.09
N PHE A 231 -9.63 -17.27 -3.56
CA PHE A 231 -8.78 -18.40 -3.98
C PHE A 231 -9.25 -19.04 -5.30
N GLY A 232 -10.53 -18.93 -5.65
CA GLY A 232 -11.03 -19.33 -6.96
C GLY A 232 -10.40 -18.56 -8.13
N ARG A 233 -9.93 -17.34 -7.88
CA ARG A 233 -9.16 -16.54 -8.87
C ARG A 233 -7.75 -17.06 -9.13
N ILE A 234 -7.25 -18.01 -8.34
CA ILE A 234 -5.93 -18.63 -8.52
C ILE A 234 -5.98 -19.75 -9.55
N ALA A 235 -7.18 -20.20 -9.97
CA ALA A 235 -7.32 -21.22 -10.99
C ALA A 235 -6.59 -20.79 -12.29
N PRO A 236 -5.73 -21.64 -12.88
CA PRO A 236 -4.94 -21.26 -14.04
C PRO A 236 -5.84 -21.01 -15.26
N HIS A 237 -5.76 -19.79 -15.78
CA HIS A 237 -6.27 -19.42 -17.09
C HIS A 237 -5.23 -19.77 -18.18
N ALA A 238 -5.60 -19.60 -19.44
CA ALA A 238 -4.66 -19.80 -20.55
C ALA A 238 -3.40 -18.94 -20.39
N PHE A 239 -2.23 -19.47 -20.78
CA PHE A 239 -0.97 -18.74 -20.73
C PHE A 239 -1.03 -17.48 -21.59
N ALA A 240 -0.85 -16.32 -20.98
CA ALA A 240 -1.01 -15.00 -21.61
C ALA A 240 0.09 -14.02 -21.12
N PRO A 241 1.34 -14.14 -21.57
CA PRO A 241 2.49 -13.37 -21.09
C PRO A 241 2.37 -11.85 -21.32
N ARG A 242 1.38 -11.40 -22.12
CA ARG A 242 1.07 -9.98 -22.31
C ARG A 242 0.76 -9.28 -20.99
N PHE A 243 0.13 -9.96 -20.03
CA PHE A 243 -0.18 -9.37 -18.75
C PHE A 243 1.05 -9.15 -17.86
N LEU A 244 2.12 -9.95 -18.05
CA LEU A 244 3.40 -9.67 -17.41
C LEU A 244 4.02 -8.37 -17.95
N LEU A 245 3.93 -8.15 -19.26
CA LEU A 245 4.39 -6.89 -19.86
C LEU A 245 3.55 -5.71 -19.35
N GLU A 246 2.22 -5.86 -19.30
CA GLU A 246 1.32 -4.86 -18.72
C GLU A 246 1.69 -4.55 -17.27
N LEU A 247 1.97 -5.58 -16.44
CA LEU A 247 2.41 -5.41 -15.05
C LEU A 247 3.72 -4.62 -14.99
N VAL A 248 4.75 -5.03 -15.72
CA VAL A 248 6.08 -4.41 -15.68
C VAL A 248 6.02 -2.95 -16.13
N LEU A 249 5.38 -2.67 -17.27
CA LEU A 249 5.25 -1.30 -17.80
C LEU A 249 4.34 -0.44 -16.92
N GLY A 250 3.25 -1.00 -16.44
CA GLY A 250 2.34 -0.31 -15.52
C GLY A 250 3.04 0.05 -14.21
N GLN A 251 3.80 -0.85 -13.62
CA GLN A 251 4.54 -0.56 -12.40
C GLN A 251 5.70 0.42 -12.64
N ALA A 252 6.39 0.33 -13.78
CA ALA A 252 7.42 1.32 -14.15
C ALA A 252 6.84 2.73 -14.24
N LEU A 253 5.62 2.88 -14.78
CA LEU A 253 4.91 4.15 -14.84
C LEU A 253 4.44 4.60 -13.46
N LEU A 254 3.77 3.73 -12.70
CA LEU A 254 3.20 4.06 -11.39
C LEU A 254 4.24 4.34 -10.30
N LEU A 255 5.41 3.71 -10.38
CA LEU A 255 6.57 4.06 -9.54
C LEU A 255 7.17 5.43 -9.91
N ASN A 256 6.81 6.02 -11.03
CA ASN A 256 7.57 7.05 -11.73
C ASN A 256 8.80 6.41 -12.43
N PRO A 257 8.97 6.54 -13.76
CA PRO A 257 10.00 5.84 -14.52
C PRO A 257 11.43 6.04 -13.98
N LEU A 258 11.72 7.23 -13.45
CA LEU A 258 13.05 7.50 -12.87
C LEU A 258 13.25 6.71 -11.57
N ILE A 259 12.25 6.69 -10.69
CA ILE A 259 12.30 5.89 -9.44
C ILE A 259 12.37 4.40 -9.78
N ALA A 260 11.60 3.92 -10.77
CA ALA A 260 11.63 2.54 -11.22
C ALA A 260 13.04 2.12 -11.69
N ALA A 261 13.72 2.97 -12.46
CA ALA A 261 15.12 2.73 -12.87
C ALA A 261 16.05 2.61 -11.66
N PHE A 262 15.85 3.43 -10.61
CA PHE A 262 16.61 3.33 -9.37
C PHE A 262 16.26 2.09 -8.55
N VAL A 263 15.01 1.59 -8.57
CA VAL A 263 14.63 0.31 -7.95
C VAL A 263 15.43 -0.82 -8.59
N VAL A 264 15.43 -0.92 -9.93
CA VAL A 264 16.20 -1.94 -10.66
C VAL A 264 17.70 -1.83 -10.31
N ARG A 265 18.22 -0.62 -10.24
CA ARG A 265 19.62 -0.39 -9.86
C ARG A 265 19.91 -0.78 -8.41
N GLY A 266 18.98 -0.54 -7.50
CA GLY A 266 19.06 -0.95 -6.09
C GLY A 266 19.10 -2.47 -5.94
N LEU A 267 18.26 -3.19 -6.68
CA LEU A 267 18.23 -4.65 -6.73
C LEU A 267 19.50 -5.25 -7.34
N ALA A 268 20.10 -4.57 -8.33
CA ALA A 268 21.33 -5.02 -9.00
C ALA A 268 22.62 -4.75 -8.21
N ARG A 269 22.55 -4.12 -7.04
CA ARG A 269 23.73 -3.83 -6.21
C ARG A 269 24.35 -5.13 -5.68
N ARG A 270 25.57 -5.43 -6.10
CA ARG A 270 26.33 -6.62 -5.66
C ARG A 270 27.18 -6.38 -4.41
N LYS A 271 27.49 -5.13 -4.10
CA LYS A 271 28.29 -4.79 -2.90
C LYS A 271 27.37 -4.40 -1.77
N PRO A 272 27.51 -5.01 -0.57
CA PRO A 272 26.89 -4.50 0.64
C PRO A 272 27.32 -3.04 0.80
N GLY A 273 26.39 -2.13 0.78
CA GLY A 273 26.62 -0.77 1.25
C GLY A 273 26.43 -0.74 2.77
N ASP A 274 26.48 0.45 3.34
CA ASP A 274 26.23 0.65 4.78
C ASP A 274 24.78 0.34 5.21
N ILE A 275 23.87 0.11 4.24
CA ILE A 275 22.46 -0.16 4.48
C ILE A 275 22.12 -1.64 4.22
N ASP A 276 21.44 -2.28 5.19
CA ASP A 276 20.90 -3.63 5.06
C ASP A 276 19.59 -3.62 4.25
N LEU A 277 19.67 -4.01 2.97
CA LEU A 277 18.53 -4.08 2.06
C LEU A 277 17.79 -5.45 2.11
N ALA A 278 18.36 -6.45 2.78
CA ALA A 278 17.81 -7.80 2.81
C ALA A 278 16.35 -7.86 3.31
N PRO A 279 15.94 -7.17 4.39
CA PRO A 279 14.55 -7.21 4.86
C PRO A 279 13.57 -6.70 3.80
N PHE A 280 13.91 -5.65 3.06
CA PHE A 280 13.04 -5.05 2.04
C PHE A 280 12.90 -5.94 0.81
N ILE A 281 13.97 -6.60 0.39
CA ILE A 281 13.98 -7.51 -0.76
C ILE A 281 13.29 -8.82 -0.40
N LEU A 282 13.72 -9.47 0.67
CA LEU A 282 13.30 -10.84 0.99
C LEU A 282 11.87 -10.92 1.52
N VAL A 283 11.40 -9.92 2.28
CA VAL A 283 10.00 -9.88 2.72
C VAL A 283 9.06 -9.59 1.54
N SER A 284 9.52 -8.82 0.55
CA SER A 284 8.74 -8.51 -0.65
C SER A 284 8.74 -9.63 -1.70
N ALA A 285 9.79 -10.48 -1.72
CA ALA A 285 10.04 -11.44 -2.79
C ALA A 285 8.91 -12.46 -3.03
N PRO A 286 8.30 -13.10 -2.01
CA PRO A 286 7.23 -14.07 -2.26
C PRO A 286 6.00 -13.43 -2.90
N PHE A 287 5.62 -12.22 -2.47
CA PHE A 287 4.48 -11.54 -3.06
C PHE A 287 4.79 -11.03 -4.48
N ALA A 288 5.98 -10.48 -4.71
CA ALA A 288 6.41 -10.08 -6.05
C ALA A 288 6.46 -11.28 -7.02
N ALA A 289 6.96 -12.44 -6.56
CA ALA A 289 6.97 -13.66 -7.33
C ALA A 289 5.54 -14.15 -7.67
N TYR A 290 4.63 -14.12 -6.69
CA TYR A 290 3.22 -14.43 -6.93
C TYR A 290 2.61 -13.52 -7.99
N LEU A 291 2.80 -12.20 -7.90
CA LEU A 291 2.27 -11.26 -8.89
C LEU A 291 2.83 -11.51 -10.30
N ALA A 292 4.12 -11.82 -10.40
CA ALA A 292 4.75 -12.16 -11.67
C ALA A 292 4.20 -13.47 -12.26
N LEU A 293 4.04 -14.51 -11.43
CA LEU A 293 3.47 -15.80 -11.87
C LEU A 293 2.00 -15.66 -12.25
N HIS A 294 1.20 -14.94 -11.43
CA HIS A 294 -0.21 -14.68 -11.73
C HIS A 294 -0.36 -13.94 -13.06
N SER A 295 0.51 -12.96 -13.33
CA SER A 295 0.48 -12.17 -14.56
C SER A 295 0.83 -12.94 -15.82
N LEU A 296 1.30 -14.18 -15.72
CA LEU A 296 1.46 -15.07 -16.87
C LEU A 296 0.14 -15.67 -17.36
N HIS A 297 -0.92 -15.57 -16.58
CA HIS A 297 -2.21 -16.19 -16.86
C HIS A 297 -3.38 -15.21 -16.79
N ASP A 298 -3.30 -14.17 -15.93
CA ASP A 298 -4.36 -13.20 -15.74
C ASP A 298 -3.81 -11.80 -15.44
N ARG A 299 -4.65 -10.78 -15.59
CA ARG A 299 -4.29 -9.38 -15.35
C ARG A 299 -4.13 -9.10 -13.85
N VAL A 300 -2.98 -8.58 -13.46
CA VAL A 300 -2.76 -7.98 -12.14
C VAL A 300 -3.28 -6.54 -12.16
N GLN A 301 -4.19 -6.19 -11.26
CA GLN A 301 -4.65 -4.82 -11.12
C GLN A 301 -3.50 -3.89 -10.70
N ALA A 302 -3.48 -2.69 -11.24
CA ALA A 302 -2.36 -1.75 -11.11
C ALA A 302 -1.99 -1.42 -9.65
N HIS A 303 -2.93 -1.46 -8.72
CA HIS A 303 -2.74 -1.15 -7.30
C HIS A 303 -2.36 -2.36 -6.43
N TRP A 304 -2.48 -3.61 -6.92
CA TRP A 304 -2.13 -4.78 -6.11
C TRP A 304 -0.70 -4.78 -5.56
N PRO A 305 0.33 -4.28 -6.32
CA PRO A 305 1.69 -4.19 -5.80
C PRO A 305 1.91 -3.10 -4.74
N ALA A 306 0.90 -2.32 -4.36
CA ALA A 306 1.04 -1.19 -3.42
C ALA A 306 1.81 -1.51 -2.12
N PRO A 307 1.65 -2.70 -1.47
CA PRO A 307 2.44 -3.05 -0.29
C PRO A 307 3.95 -3.13 -0.49
N LEU A 308 4.41 -3.23 -1.75
CA LEU A 308 5.84 -3.30 -2.10
C LEU A 308 6.48 -1.91 -2.27
N TYR A 309 5.69 -0.84 -2.41
CA TYR A 309 6.17 0.52 -2.69
C TYR A 309 7.06 1.12 -1.60
N PRO A 310 6.78 0.92 -0.30
CA PRO A 310 7.66 1.36 0.77
C PRO A 310 9.08 0.77 0.65
N ALA A 311 9.18 -0.53 0.40
CA ALA A 311 10.45 -1.21 0.18
C ALA A 311 11.15 -0.73 -1.12
N ALA A 312 10.37 -0.57 -2.20
CA ALA A 312 10.86 -0.05 -3.48
C ALA A 312 11.46 1.35 -3.35
N ALA A 313 10.85 2.24 -2.58
CA ALA A 313 11.36 3.59 -2.34
C ALA A 313 12.71 3.58 -1.60
N ILE A 314 12.89 2.69 -0.61
CA ILE A 314 14.16 2.53 0.11
C ILE A 314 15.24 1.97 -0.84
N LEU A 315 14.91 0.95 -1.63
CA LEU A 315 15.80 0.38 -2.64
C LEU A 315 16.24 1.45 -3.65
N ALA A 316 15.30 2.22 -4.18
CA ALA A 316 15.58 3.29 -5.12
C ALA A 316 16.50 4.35 -4.51
N ALA A 317 16.18 4.84 -3.31
CA ALA A 317 16.97 5.86 -2.62
C ALA A 317 18.41 5.39 -2.35
N SER A 318 18.61 4.10 -2.03
CA SER A 318 19.95 3.52 -1.81
C SER A 318 20.83 3.58 -3.05
N ALA A 319 20.25 3.55 -4.25
CA ALA A 319 20.95 3.60 -5.53
C ALA A 319 21.18 5.04 -6.06
N ALA A 320 20.61 6.05 -5.42
CA ALA A 320 20.61 7.43 -5.91
C ALA A 320 22.01 8.02 -6.11
N ALA A 321 22.98 7.64 -5.25
CA ALA A 321 24.37 8.09 -5.33
C ALA A 321 25.07 7.64 -6.64
N ASN A 322 24.60 6.57 -7.30
CA ASN A 322 25.19 6.07 -8.54
C ASN A 322 24.90 6.99 -9.75
N TRP A 323 23.77 7.72 -9.73
CA TRP A 323 23.35 8.62 -10.80
C TRP A 323 22.81 9.95 -10.23
N PRO A 324 23.68 10.77 -9.61
CA PRO A 324 23.25 11.97 -8.87
C PRO A 324 22.52 12.99 -9.75
N ARG A 325 22.93 13.10 -11.03
CA ARG A 325 22.27 13.99 -12.00
C ARG A 325 20.83 13.55 -12.31
N LEU A 326 20.56 12.25 -12.34
CA LEU A 326 19.23 11.72 -12.58
C LEU A 326 18.38 11.75 -11.29
N ALA A 327 19.00 11.45 -10.15
CA ALA A 327 18.35 11.41 -8.84
C ALA A 327 17.68 12.74 -8.45
N ARG A 328 18.28 13.88 -8.85
CA ARG A 328 17.70 15.21 -8.58
C ARG A 328 16.35 15.45 -9.25
N TRP A 329 16.06 14.75 -10.36
CA TRP A 329 14.82 14.88 -11.13
C TRP A 329 13.74 13.87 -10.73
N ALA A 330 14.08 12.81 -9.99
CA ALA A 330 13.14 11.72 -9.69
C ALA A 330 11.89 12.22 -8.93
N ALA A 331 12.07 12.99 -7.86
CA ALA A 331 10.94 13.53 -7.12
C ALA A 331 10.20 14.66 -7.88
N PRO A 332 10.89 15.69 -8.42
CA PRO A 332 10.22 16.75 -9.19
C PRO A 332 9.36 16.21 -10.34
N ALA A 333 9.87 15.24 -11.12
CA ALA A 333 9.11 14.63 -12.21
C ALA A 333 7.84 13.93 -11.71
N GLY A 334 7.95 13.15 -10.62
CA GLY A 334 6.80 12.48 -10.02
C GLY A 334 5.76 13.47 -9.51
N PHE A 335 6.19 14.50 -8.79
CA PHE A 335 5.27 15.53 -8.29
C PHE A 335 4.62 16.33 -9.41
N ALA A 336 5.34 16.66 -10.48
CA ALA A 336 4.76 17.37 -11.63
C ALA A 336 3.67 16.54 -12.34
N VAL A 337 3.97 15.26 -12.63
CA VAL A 337 2.99 14.36 -13.26
C VAL A 337 1.83 14.08 -12.31
N GLY A 338 2.09 13.81 -11.03
CA GLY A 338 1.05 13.56 -10.04
C GLY A 338 0.15 14.78 -9.80
N ALA A 339 0.71 15.99 -9.76
CA ALA A 339 -0.07 17.22 -9.66
C ALA A 339 -0.95 17.43 -10.91
N LEU A 340 -0.44 17.11 -12.10
CA LEU A 340 -1.24 17.12 -13.34
C LEU A 340 -2.40 16.13 -13.24
N LEU A 341 -2.15 14.88 -12.82
CA LEU A 341 -3.19 13.86 -12.65
C LEU A 341 -4.26 14.30 -11.64
N LEU A 342 -3.85 14.80 -10.47
CA LEU A 342 -4.78 15.32 -9.46
C LEU A 342 -5.57 16.53 -9.98
N GLY A 343 -4.91 17.41 -10.73
CA GLY A 343 -5.56 18.55 -11.38
C GLY A 343 -6.62 18.10 -12.41
N LEU A 344 -6.34 17.08 -13.20
CA LEU A 344 -7.29 16.51 -14.16
C LEU A 344 -8.50 15.85 -13.45
N LEU A 345 -8.30 15.23 -12.28
CA LEU A 345 -9.39 14.65 -11.50
C LEU A 345 -10.39 15.71 -10.99
N VAL A 346 -9.94 16.92 -10.67
CA VAL A 346 -10.80 18.00 -10.18
C VAL A 346 -11.21 18.99 -11.28
N ALA A 347 -10.60 18.92 -12.47
CA ALA A 347 -10.90 19.82 -13.59
C ALA A 347 -12.36 19.66 -14.03
N PRO A 348 -13.06 20.75 -14.44
CA PRO A 348 -14.41 20.66 -14.96
C PRO A 348 -14.51 19.74 -16.18
N ALA A 349 -15.55 18.90 -16.25
CA ALA A 349 -15.78 18.00 -17.39
C ALA A 349 -15.90 18.74 -18.74
N SER A 350 -16.37 19.98 -18.70
CA SER A 350 -16.48 20.83 -19.87
C SER A 350 -15.14 21.15 -20.54
N LEU A 351 -14.01 21.09 -19.80
CA LEU A 351 -12.68 21.33 -20.33
C LEU A 351 -12.09 20.10 -21.04
N LEU A 352 -12.46 18.89 -20.59
CA LEU A 352 -11.82 17.64 -21.00
C LEU A 352 -12.70 16.85 -21.98
N GLY A 353 -14.03 17.04 -21.95
CA GLY A 353 -14.97 16.36 -22.83
C GLY A 353 -14.79 14.83 -22.78
N ARG A 354 -14.70 14.19 -23.96
CA ARG A 354 -14.49 12.72 -24.08
C ARG A 354 -13.13 12.22 -23.56
N TYR A 355 -12.18 13.13 -23.31
CA TYR A 355 -10.85 12.79 -22.78
C TYR A 355 -10.77 12.94 -21.25
N ASP A 356 -11.92 13.14 -20.58
CA ASP A 356 -11.96 13.25 -19.12
C ASP A 356 -11.63 11.92 -18.47
N ALA A 357 -10.43 11.81 -17.90
CA ALA A 357 -9.98 10.64 -17.15
C ALA A 357 -10.82 10.38 -15.88
N ALA A 358 -11.59 11.37 -15.42
CA ALA A 358 -12.49 11.25 -14.27
C ALA A 358 -13.92 10.83 -14.66
N LEU A 359 -14.21 10.55 -15.92
CA LEU A 359 -15.55 10.07 -16.37
C LEU A 359 -16.09 8.91 -15.51
N PRO A 360 -15.29 7.88 -15.13
CA PRO A 360 -15.80 6.77 -14.31
C PRO A 360 -16.28 7.18 -12.92
N ILE A 361 -15.83 8.33 -12.41
CA ILE A 361 -16.23 8.86 -11.09
C ILE A 361 -17.17 10.06 -11.18
N ARG A 362 -17.66 10.41 -12.38
CA ARG A 362 -18.56 11.54 -12.61
C ARG A 362 -19.93 11.07 -13.11
N GLY A 363 -20.90 11.97 -13.03
CA GLY A 363 -22.25 11.71 -13.53
C GLY A 363 -23.14 10.86 -12.65
N TRP A 364 -22.64 10.30 -11.56
CA TRP A 364 -23.40 9.43 -10.66
C TRP A 364 -24.58 10.15 -9.99
N GLY A 365 -24.46 11.42 -9.64
CA GLY A 365 -25.54 12.22 -9.05
C GLY A 365 -26.75 12.36 -10.00
N PRO A 366 -26.57 12.91 -11.23
CA PRO A 366 -27.63 12.96 -12.22
C PRO A 366 -28.22 11.59 -12.59
N PHE A 367 -27.37 10.55 -12.70
CA PHE A 367 -27.81 9.19 -12.95
C PHE A 367 -28.69 8.67 -11.81
N ALA A 368 -28.26 8.78 -10.56
CA ALA A 368 -29.03 8.35 -9.38
C ALA A 368 -30.36 9.12 -9.28
N ALA A 369 -30.38 10.41 -9.55
CA ALA A 369 -31.60 11.22 -9.58
C ALA A 369 -32.59 10.71 -10.64
N ARG A 370 -32.11 10.39 -11.85
CA ARG A 370 -32.94 9.84 -12.94
C ARG A 370 -33.49 8.47 -12.58
N ILE A 371 -32.68 7.59 -11.99
CA ILE A 371 -33.11 6.27 -11.52
C ILE A 371 -34.14 6.41 -10.39
N GLY A 372 -33.93 7.33 -9.45
CA GLY A 372 -34.89 7.64 -8.39
C GLY A 372 -36.24 8.11 -8.94
N ALA A 373 -36.25 8.99 -9.93
CA ALA A 373 -37.47 9.45 -10.59
C ALA A 373 -38.19 8.30 -11.31
N LEU A 374 -37.47 7.44 -12.03
CA LEU A 374 -38.04 6.23 -12.67
C LEU A 374 -38.62 5.27 -11.65
N ARG A 375 -37.96 5.05 -10.52
CA ARG A 375 -38.48 4.23 -9.42
C ARG A 375 -39.81 4.77 -8.92
N THR A 376 -39.88 6.05 -8.68
CA THR A 376 -41.10 6.71 -8.18
C THR A 376 -42.22 6.61 -9.19
N SER A 377 -41.96 6.87 -10.47
CA SER A 377 -42.97 6.78 -11.54
C SER A 377 -43.46 5.36 -11.77
N ALA A 378 -42.62 4.35 -11.54
CA ALA A 378 -42.96 2.94 -11.66
C ALA A 378 -43.63 2.37 -10.40
N GLY A 379 -43.74 3.13 -9.31
CA GLY A 379 -44.23 2.63 -8.02
C GLY A 379 -43.37 1.52 -7.41
N ALA A 380 -42.10 1.39 -7.85
CA ALA A 380 -41.21 0.30 -7.44
C ALA A 380 -40.62 0.56 -6.06
N ALA A 381 -40.68 -0.42 -5.15
CA ALA A 381 -40.06 -0.35 -3.83
C ALA A 381 -38.52 -0.44 -3.94
N TRP A 382 -38.00 -1.24 -4.87
CA TRP A 382 -36.57 -1.53 -5.05
C TRP A 382 -36.15 -1.37 -6.51
N ILE A 383 -34.86 -1.07 -6.69
CA ILE A 383 -34.17 -1.16 -7.98
C ILE A 383 -33.09 -2.20 -7.80
N GLY A 384 -33.06 -3.21 -8.65
CA GLY A 384 -32.01 -4.24 -8.70
C GLY A 384 -31.39 -4.30 -10.08
N GLU A 385 -30.14 -4.69 -10.15
CA GLU A 385 -29.49 -5.07 -11.40
C GLU A 385 -29.92 -6.50 -11.75
N ALA A 386 -30.36 -6.71 -12.99
CA ALA A 386 -30.60 -8.08 -13.48
C ALA A 386 -29.22 -8.72 -13.71
N ALA A 387 -28.95 -9.85 -13.07
CA ALA A 387 -27.79 -10.66 -13.38
C ALA A 387 -27.94 -11.16 -14.83
N SER A 388 -27.10 -10.67 -15.73
CA SER A 388 -26.97 -11.15 -17.11
C SER A 388 -26.09 -12.38 -17.18
#